data_e84627f2628dce7fc7feb7312b849baa
#
_entry.id   e84627f2628dce7fc7feb7312b849baa
#
_cell.length_a   1.000
_cell.length_b   1.000
_cell.length_c   1.000
_cell.angle_alpha   90.00
_cell.angle_beta   90.00
_cell.angle_gamma   90.00
#
_symmetry.space_group_name_H-M   'P 1'
#
loop_
_entity.id
_entity.type
_entity.pdbx_description
1 polymer ?
#
loop_
_entity_poly.entity_id
_entity_poly.type
_entity_poly.pdbx_seq_one_letter_code
_entity_poly.pdbx_strand_id
1 'polypeptide(L)'
;PTTSVFVIILASALDDRIIGGYFVTPHAIPYQVSLRGLRGHYCSGTLIHPSWVLSAAHCFRSRNMEVVAGEHTLYKSGENEQRFRVVRIIVYPYYDPSTFNHDIMLLKLDGSVVLNAFIQPAVMPTTRHIVASYTMCTVSGWGLTSLSSYRLSNVLKAVKVPIVPRYKCNAASSYAGKVTHNMLCAGSRGKDSCQGDSGGPLVCNGILEGIVSWGISCAHYKYPGIYTKFIPPPHPLLSPASFNFG
;
A
#
# COMPACT_ATOMS: atom_id res chain seq x y z
N PRO A 1 0.54 -40.19 46.06
CA PRO A 1 -0.31 -39.24 45.41
C PRO A 1 0.54 -38.38 44.48
N THR A 2 0.44 -38.67 43.19
CA THR A 2 1.13 -37.94 42.12
C THR A 2 0.25 -36.78 41.68
N THR A 3 0.66 -35.56 42.00
CA THR A 3 0.01 -34.32 41.59
C THR A 3 0.41 -34.01 40.15
N SER A 4 -0.50 -34.26 39.20
CA SER A 4 -0.33 -33.84 37.81
C SER A 4 -0.54 -32.33 37.71
N VAL A 5 0.52 -31.58 37.38
CA VAL A 5 0.44 -30.16 37.05
C VAL A 5 0.02 -30.06 35.59
N PHE A 6 -1.25 -29.67 35.36
CA PHE A 6 -1.72 -29.25 34.04
C PHE A 6 -1.14 -27.86 33.71
N VAL A 7 -0.14 -27.81 32.84
CA VAL A 7 0.29 -26.57 32.22
C VAL A 7 -0.75 -26.19 31.16
N ILE A 8 -1.62 -25.25 31.50
CA ILE A 8 -2.51 -24.60 30.51
C ILE A 8 -1.63 -23.67 29.70
N ILE A 9 -1.24 -24.09 28.51
CA ILE A 9 -0.69 -23.20 27.51
C ILE A 9 -1.86 -22.34 27.02
N LEU A 10 -1.98 -21.15 27.57
CA LEU A 10 -2.77 -20.07 26.96
C LEU A 10 -2.10 -19.74 25.64
N ALA A 11 -2.59 -20.35 24.55
CA ALA A 11 -2.34 -19.85 23.21
C ALA A 11 -2.99 -18.45 23.16
N SER A 12 -2.19 -17.41 23.36
CA SER A 12 -2.60 -16.05 23.03
C SER A 12 -2.99 -16.07 21.56
N ALA A 13 -4.27 -15.87 21.26
CA ALA A 13 -4.74 -15.58 19.91
C ALA A 13 -3.95 -14.36 19.45
N LEU A 14 -2.98 -14.60 18.59
CA LEU A 14 -2.28 -13.55 17.87
C LEU A 14 -3.33 -12.87 16.99
N ASP A 15 -3.69 -11.67 17.38
CA ASP A 15 -4.63 -10.81 16.72
C ASP A 15 -3.98 -10.33 15.40
N ASP A 16 -4.14 -11.14 14.36
CA ASP A 16 -3.55 -10.94 13.02
C ASP A 16 -4.26 -9.80 12.28
N ARG A 17 -3.56 -8.71 12.00
CA ARG A 17 -4.09 -7.41 11.55
C ARG A 17 -3.14 -6.74 10.54
N ILE A 18 -3.46 -6.18 9.57
CA ILE A 18 -3.82 -6.24 8.15
C ILE A 18 -4.47 -7.60 8.08
N ILE A 19 -5.56 -7.80 7.47
CA ILE A 19 -6.24 -9.08 7.67
C ILE A 19 -5.29 -10.23 7.31
N GLY A 20 -4.94 -11.08 8.29
CA GLY A 20 -3.97 -12.18 8.14
C GLY A 20 -2.50 -11.78 7.97
N GLY A 21 -2.14 -10.55 8.37
CA GLY A 21 -0.77 -10.04 8.27
C GLY A 21 0.02 -10.16 9.58
N TYR A 22 1.17 -9.52 9.61
CA TYR A 22 2.11 -9.50 10.72
C TYR A 22 2.60 -8.07 11.01
N PHE A 23 3.10 -7.85 12.22
CA PHE A 23 3.78 -6.61 12.57
C PHE A 23 5.10 -6.50 11.80
N VAL A 24 5.31 -5.38 11.15
CA VAL A 24 6.58 -5.08 10.49
C VAL A 24 7.62 -4.76 11.57
N THR A 25 8.80 -5.32 11.45
CA THR A 25 9.94 -4.84 12.23
C THR A 25 10.15 -3.36 11.95
N PRO A 26 10.35 -2.50 12.97
CA PRO A 26 10.55 -1.08 12.73
C PRO A 26 11.51 -0.81 11.58
N HIS A 27 11.08 0.03 10.64
CA HIS A 27 11.84 0.48 9.45
C HIS A 27 12.21 -0.60 8.42
N ALA A 28 11.67 -1.83 8.49
CA ALA A 28 11.92 -2.87 7.49
C ALA A 28 11.27 -2.60 6.11
N ILE A 29 10.41 -1.58 6.01
CA ILE A 29 9.78 -1.12 4.77
C ILE A 29 10.08 0.38 4.59
N PRO A 30 11.31 0.73 4.18
CA PRO A 30 11.81 2.11 4.23
C PRO A 30 11.16 3.07 3.23
N TYR A 31 10.45 2.54 2.23
CA TYR A 31 9.70 3.32 1.23
C TYR A 31 8.25 3.61 1.64
N GLN A 32 7.76 3.02 2.72
CA GLN A 32 6.40 3.26 3.20
C GLN A 32 6.27 4.68 3.74
N VAL A 33 5.25 5.42 3.30
CA VAL A 33 4.91 6.73 3.87
C VAL A 33 3.44 6.78 4.28
N SER A 34 3.16 7.62 5.26
CA SER A 34 1.81 7.92 5.73
C SER A 34 1.32 9.23 5.12
N LEU A 35 0.13 9.23 4.52
CA LEU A 35 -0.56 10.46 4.12
C LEU A 35 -1.48 10.91 5.25
N ARG A 36 -1.26 12.11 5.74
CA ARG A 36 -1.98 12.68 6.86
C ARG A 36 -2.78 13.92 6.45
N GLY A 37 -3.93 14.06 7.05
CA GLY A 37 -4.75 15.26 7.01
C GLY A 37 -4.99 15.79 8.41
N LEU A 38 -5.93 16.70 8.57
CA LEU A 38 -6.29 17.30 9.86
C LEU A 38 -6.68 16.27 10.95
N ARG A 39 -7.20 15.10 10.52
CA ARG A 39 -7.64 14.02 11.43
C ARG A 39 -6.61 12.90 11.58
N GLY A 40 -5.37 13.10 11.13
CA GLY A 40 -4.31 12.10 11.13
C GLY A 40 -4.22 11.29 9.84
N HIS A 41 -3.69 10.08 9.93
CA HIS A 41 -3.52 9.16 8.81
C HIS A 41 -4.85 8.81 8.13
N TYR A 42 -4.88 8.81 6.79
CA TYR A 42 -6.06 8.46 6.02
C TYR A 42 -5.76 7.61 4.77
N CYS A 43 -4.53 7.66 4.27
CA CYS A 43 -4.02 6.88 3.15
C CYS A 43 -2.53 6.61 3.34
N SER A 44 -2.02 5.67 2.61
CA SER A 44 -0.60 5.35 2.50
C SER A 44 -0.01 5.90 1.20
N GLY A 45 1.30 5.88 1.08
CA GLY A 45 2.02 6.17 -0.14
C GLY A 45 3.35 5.43 -0.19
N THR A 46 4.03 5.57 -1.31
CA THR A 46 5.34 4.96 -1.57
C THR A 46 6.33 6.03 -1.98
N LEU A 47 7.41 6.18 -1.22
CA LEU A 47 8.53 7.03 -1.62
C LEU A 47 9.20 6.43 -2.85
N ILE A 48 9.29 7.19 -3.95
CA ILE A 48 9.90 6.76 -5.23
C ILE A 48 11.11 7.60 -5.62
N HIS A 49 11.27 8.75 -4.97
CA HIS A 49 12.38 9.70 -5.13
C HIS A 49 12.45 10.55 -3.85
N PRO A 50 13.59 11.14 -3.46
CA PRO A 50 13.68 11.95 -2.24
C PRO A 50 12.62 13.05 -2.10
N SER A 51 12.07 13.55 -3.19
CA SER A 51 11.03 14.61 -3.17
C SER A 51 9.70 14.22 -3.82
N TRP A 52 9.50 12.93 -4.13
CA TRP A 52 8.26 12.46 -4.75
C TRP A 52 7.73 11.19 -4.12
N VAL A 53 6.43 11.19 -3.90
CA VAL A 53 5.65 10.07 -3.38
C VAL A 53 4.59 9.66 -4.39
N LEU A 54 4.42 8.36 -4.55
CA LEU A 54 3.37 7.73 -5.34
C LEU A 54 2.23 7.31 -4.40
N SER A 55 0.99 7.57 -4.80
CA SER A 55 -0.21 7.15 -4.05
C SER A 55 -1.41 6.95 -4.98
N ALA A 56 -2.55 6.52 -4.45
CA ALA A 56 -3.79 6.38 -5.20
C ALA A 56 -4.47 7.73 -5.43
N ALA A 57 -5.03 7.94 -6.62
CA ALA A 57 -5.73 9.18 -6.97
C ALA A 57 -6.96 9.44 -6.10
N HIS A 58 -7.67 8.39 -5.67
CA HIS A 58 -8.82 8.52 -4.76
C HIS A 58 -8.43 9.04 -3.36
N CYS A 59 -7.14 9.00 -3.00
CA CYS A 59 -6.61 9.63 -1.80
C CYS A 59 -6.44 11.15 -1.93
N PHE A 60 -6.73 11.74 -3.08
CA PHE A 60 -6.60 13.17 -3.32
C PHE A 60 -7.36 14.01 -2.30
N ARG A 61 -6.71 15.03 -1.79
CA ARG A 61 -7.32 16.08 -0.97
C ARG A 61 -6.79 17.44 -1.42
N SER A 62 -7.70 18.40 -1.55
CA SER A 62 -7.36 19.74 -2.07
C SER A 62 -6.52 20.59 -1.10
N ARG A 63 -6.48 20.23 0.18
CA ARG A 63 -5.79 21.02 1.24
C ARG A 63 -5.25 20.11 2.34
N ASN A 64 -4.20 20.60 3.02
CA ASN A 64 -3.65 20.01 4.26
C ASN A 64 -3.21 18.54 4.09
N MET A 65 -2.55 18.23 2.97
CA MET A 65 -1.88 16.95 2.80
C MET A 65 -0.46 17.03 3.34
N GLU A 66 -0.16 16.21 4.30
CA GLU A 66 1.17 15.97 4.85
C GLU A 66 1.63 14.56 4.52
N VAL A 67 2.91 14.40 4.21
CA VAL A 67 3.59 13.11 4.05
C VAL A 67 4.52 12.92 5.23
N VAL A 68 4.44 11.75 5.87
CA VAL A 68 5.40 11.35 6.91
C VAL A 68 6.18 10.14 6.43
N ALA A 69 7.48 10.31 6.25
CA ALA A 69 8.44 9.26 5.93
C ALA A 69 9.11 8.77 7.22
N GLY A 70 9.51 7.48 7.26
CA GLY A 70 10.13 6.87 8.44
C GLY A 70 9.15 6.57 9.57
N GLU A 71 7.84 6.72 9.34
CA GLU A 71 6.80 6.43 10.33
C GLU A 71 6.65 4.92 10.56
N HIS A 72 6.48 4.53 11.81
CA HIS A 72 6.19 3.16 12.20
C HIS A 72 4.92 3.08 13.04
N THR A 73 4.73 4.05 13.97
CA THR A 73 3.57 4.14 14.88
C THR A 73 2.81 5.44 14.69
N LEU A 74 1.51 5.37 14.33
CA LEU A 74 0.68 6.54 13.97
C LEU A 74 0.49 7.56 15.10
N TYR A 75 0.43 7.10 16.35
CA TYR A 75 0.05 7.94 17.50
C TYR A 75 1.23 8.37 18.37
N LYS A 76 2.45 7.98 17.98
CA LYS A 76 3.68 8.41 18.69
C LYS A 76 4.71 8.78 17.64
N SER A 77 5.15 10.02 17.62
CA SER A 77 6.23 10.46 16.73
C SER A 77 7.52 9.73 17.07
N GLY A 78 8.13 9.13 16.04
CA GLY A 78 9.42 8.48 16.12
C GLY A 78 10.56 9.46 15.82
N GLU A 79 11.76 9.17 16.34
CA GLU A 79 12.96 10.00 16.13
C GLU A 79 13.41 10.04 14.65
N ASN A 80 12.99 9.05 13.85
CA ASN A 80 13.37 8.90 12.45
C ASN A 80 12.33 9.49 11.47
N GLU A 81 11.23 10.07 11.98
CA GLU A 81 10.20 10.63 11.14
C GLU A 81 10.64 11.94 10.49
N GLN A 82 10.36 12.05 9.20
CA GLN A 82 10.52 13.29 8.45
C GLN A 82 9.16 13.68 7.85
N ARG A 83 8.74 14.93 8.08
CA ARG A 83 7.41 15.45 7.72
C ARG A 83 7.53 16.51 6.64
N PHE A 84 6.68 16.40 5.62
CA PHE A 84 6.68 17.28 4.46
C PHE A 84 5.25 17.68 4.11
N ARG A 85 5.08 18.92 3.67
CA ARG A 85 3.85 19.36 3.02
C ARG A 85 3.88 18.93 1.55
N VAL A 86 2.71 18.65 1.01
CA VAL A 86 2.55 18.41 -0.42
C VAL A 86 2.35 19.77 -1.12
N VAL A 87 3.28 20.12 -2.01
CA VAL A 87 3.27 21.40 -2.76
C VAL A 87 2.73 21.26 -4.18
N ARG A 88 2.75 20.05 -4.74
CA ARG A 88 2.15 19.76 -6.06
C ARG A 88 1.56 18.36 -6.07
N ILE A 89 0.37 18.25 -6.66
CA ILE A 89 -0.35 16.99 -6.83
C ILE A 89 -0.58 16.79 -8.32
N ILE A 90 -0.20 15.62 -8.84
CA ILE A 90 -0.42 15.24 -10.24
C ILE A 90 -1.25 13.96 -10.23
N VAL A 91 -2.56 14.12 -10.37
CA VAL A 91 -3.46 12.99 -10.62
C VAL A 91 -3.27 12.54 -12.06
N TYR A 92 -3.23 11.23 -12.30
CA TYR A 92 -3.11 10.72 -13.66
C TYR A 92 -4.28 11.20 -14.53
N PRO A 93 -4.03 11.78 -15.74
CA PRO A 93 -5.07 12.44 -16.53
C PRO A 93 -6.26 11.55 -16.93
N TYR A 94 -6.06 10.24 -17.02
CA TYR A 94 -7.10 9.26 -17.35
C TYR A 94 -7.66 8.54 -16.12
N TYR A 95 -7.45 9.06 -14.92
CA TYR A 95 -8.10 8.52 -13.72
C TYR A 95 -9.62 8.66 -13.84
N ASP A 96 -10.31 7.55 -13.72
CA ASP A 96 -11.78 7.50 -13.71
C ASP A 96 -12.27 7.13 -12.29
N PRO A 97 -12.87 8.09 -11.57
CA PRO A 97 -13.35 7.85 -10.22
C PRO A 97 -14.56 6.91 -10.13
N SER A 98 -15.24 6.63 -11.26
CA SER A 98 -16.38 5.72 -11.28
C SER A 98 -15.96 4.24 -11.35
N THR A 99 -14.83 3.96 -11.99
CA THR A 99 -14.29 2.62 -12.18
C THR A 99 -12.99 2.37 -11.44
N PHE A 100 -12.38 3.41 -10.87
CA PHE A 100 -11.02 3.42 -10.31
C PHE A 100 -9.95 3.01 -11.34
N ASN A 101 -10.25 3.12 -12.64
CA ASN A 101 -9.23 2.89 -13.65
C ASN A 101 -8.18 3.99 -13.58
N HIS A 102 -6.90 3.59 -13.69
CA HIS A 102 -5.76 4.51 -13.52
C HIS A 102 -5.75 5.28 -12.19
N ASP A 103 -6.12 4.64 -11.10
CA ASP A 103 -6.14 5.21 -9.76
C ASP A 103 -4.73 5.43 -9.21
N ILE A 104 -4.06 6.47 -9.68
CA ILE A 104 -2.67 6.79 -9.35
C ILE A 104 -2.45 8.30 -9.37
N MET A 105 -1.66 8.81 -8.43
CA MET A 105 -1.20 10.20 -8.37
C MET A 105 0.22 10.31 -7.86
N LEU A 106 0.88 11.41 -8.20
CA LEU A 106 2.18 11.82 -7.70
C LEU A 106 2.04 13.03 -6.80
N LEU A 107 2.80 13.01 -5.72
CA LEU A 107 2.85 14.07 -4.72
C LEU A 107 4.28 14.62 -4.66
N LYS A 108 4.46 15.91 -4.96
CA LYS A 108 5.73 16.63 -4.79
C LYS A 108 5.79 17.14 -3.34
N LEU A 109 6.89 16.86 -2.68
CA LEU A 109 7.17 17.35 -1.33
C LEU A 109 7.77 18.77 -1.37
N ASP A 110 7.58 19.55 -0.32
CA ASP A 110 8.14 20.89 -0.12
C ASP A 110 9.65 20.88 0.21
N GLY A 111 10.25 19.70 0.22
CA GLY A 111 11.66 19.45 0.42
C GLY A 111 12.09 18.08 -0.08
N SER A 112 13.31 17.70 0.20
CA SER A 112 13.82 16.36 -0.06
C SER A 112 14.00 15.60 1.23
N VAL A 113 13.53 14.37 1.24
CA VAL A 113 13.75 13.42 2.34
C VAL A 113 15.25 13.14 2.45
N VAL A 114 15.79 13.19 3.66
CA VAL A 114 17.14 12.73 3.95
C VAL A 114 17.15 11.21 4.00
N LEU A 115 17.77 10.60 2.99
CA LEU A 115 17.86 9.15 2.89
C LEU A 115 18.79 8.59 3.97
N ASN A 116 18.38 7.50 4.59
CA ASN A 116 19.15 6.81 5.64
C ASN A 116 18.74 5.32 5.68
N ALA A 117 19.18 4.57 6.68
CA ALA A 117 18.83 3.16 6.82
C ALA A 117 17.31 2.89 6.97
N PHE A 118 16.52 3.91 7.36
CA PHE A 118 15.09 3.81 7.68
C PHE A 118 14.18 4.39 6.61
N ILE A 119 14.74 5.19 5.68
CA ILE A 119 14.00 5.90 4.64
C ILE A 119 14.76 5.78 3.33
N GLN A 120 14.20 5.00 2.40
CA GLN A 120 14.75 4.74 1.06
C GLN A 120 13.62 4.69 0.03
N PRO A 121 13.85 5.11 -1.21
CA PRO A 121 12.87 4.94 -2.29
C PRO A 121 12.67 3.46 -2.63
N ALA A 122 11.46 3.13 -3.08
CA ALA A 122 11.15 1.81 -3.63
C ALA A 122 11.87 1.60 -4.96
N VAL A 123 12.25 0.35 -5.24
CA VAL A 123 12.76 -0.04 -6.55
C VAL A 123 11.61 -0.08 -7.54
N MET A 124 11.72 0.71 -8.59
CA MET A 124 10.71 0.81 -9.65
C MET A 124 10.91 -0.28 -10.71
N PRO A 125 9.84 -0.83 -11.32
CA PRO A 125 9.98 -1.79 -12.40
C PRO A 125 10.57 -1.13 -13.66
N THR A 126 11.21 -1.93 -14.49
CA THR A 126 11.63 -1.51 -15.84
C THR A 126 10.45 -1.57 -16.82
N THR A 127 10.57 -0.91 -17.98
CA THR A 127 9.50 -0.84 -19.00
C THR A 127 9.05 -2.21 -19.55
N ARG A 128 9.87 -3.26 -19.42
CA ARG A 128 9.58 -4.62 -19.87
C ARG A 128 9.22 -5.57 -18.75
N HIS A 129 9.15 -5.07 -17.50
CA HIS A 129 8.89 -5.93 -16.36
C HIS A 129 7.41 -6.36 -16.31
N ILE A 130 7.18 -7.67 -16.16
CA ILE A 130 5.85 -8.26 -15.98
C ILE A 130 5.92 -9.19 -14.78
N VAL A 131 5.15 -8.90 -13.75
CA VAL A 131 5.02 -9.80 -12.61
C VAL A 131 4.20 -11.04 -13.02
N ALA A 132 4.74 -12.22 -12.73
CA ALA A 132 4.06 -13.48 -13.04
C ALA A 132 2.88 -13.73 -12.08
N SER A 133 1.86 -14.44 -12.60
CA SER A 133 0.78 -14.95 -11.75
C SER A 133 1.34 -15.84 -10.64
N TYR A 134 0.70 -15.76 -9.46
CA TYR A 134 1.08 -16.47 -8.24
C TYR A 134 2.39 -16.04 -7.59
N THR A 135 3.09 -15.04 -8.15
CA THR A 135 4.22 -14.42 -7.43
C THR A 135 3.75 -13.91 -6.07
N MET A 136 4.49 -14.25 -5.02
CA MET A 136 4.22 -13.75 -3.67
C MET A 136 4.71 -12.32 -3.54
N CYS A 137 3.80 -11.43 -3.15
CA CYS A 137 4.06 -10.02 -2.97
C CYS A 137 3.79 -9.61 -1.53
N THR A 138 4.38 -8.52 -1.09
CA THR A 138 4.14 -7.92 0.21
C THR A 138 3.30 -6.65 0.02
N VAL A 139 2.22 -6.54 0.78
CA VAL A 139 1.43 -5.31 0.95
C VAL A 139 1.65 -4.82 2.35
N SER A 140 1.77 -3.50 2.53
CA SER A 140 1.99 -2.89 3.84
C SER A 140 1.16 -1.63 4.03
N GLY A 141 0.84 -1.32 5.30
CA GLY A 141 0.10 -0.13 5.68
C GLY A 141 -0.39 -0.15 7.12
N TRP A 142 -1.20 0.85 7.47
CA TRP A 142 -1.82 1.03 8.78
C TRP A 142 -3.34 0.86 8.74
N GLY A 143 -3.86 0.23 7.70
CA GLY A 143 -5.28 0.07 7.48
C GLY A 143 -6.01 -0.75 8.54
N LEU A 144 -7.32 -0.91 8.35
CA LEU A 144 -8.17 -1.67 9.25
C LEU A 144 -7.66 -3.10 9.41
N THR A 145 -7.79 -3.57 10.61
CA THR A 145 -7.19 -4.82 11.08
C THR A 145 -8.21 -5.93 11.26
N SER A 146 -9.49 -5.58 11.17
CA SER A 146 -10.63 -6.48 11.23
C SER A 146 -11.82 -5.82 10.56
N LEU A 147 -12.69 -6.60 9.93
CA LEU A 147 -13.96 -6.13 9.36
C LEU A 147 -14.94 -5.62 10.43
N SER A 148 -14.77 -6.04 11.68
CA SER A 148 -15.56 -5.59 12.84
C SER A 148 -14.96 -4.39 13.58
N SER A 149 -13.75 -3.95 13.21
CA SER A 149 -13.06 -2.82 13.86
C SER A 149 -13.02 -1.61 12.93
N TYR A 150 -13.42 -0.46 13.44
CA TYR A 150 -13.27 0.83 12.75
C TYR A 150 -11.95 1.54 13.10
N ARG A 151 -11.03 0.85 13.77
CA ARG A 151 -9.74 1.43 14.21
C ARG A 151 -8.62 1.01 13.28
N LEU A 152 -7.87 2.00 12.80
CA LEU A 152 -6.61 1.80 12.08
C LEU A 152 -5.58 1.11 12.98
N SER A 153 -4.64 0.40 12.38
CA SER A 153 -3.48 -0.12 13.11
C SER A 153 -2.60 1.04 13.58
N ASN A 154 -2.22 1.04 14.85
CA ASN A 154 -1.23 2.01 15.35
C ASN A 154 0.18 1.70 14.80
N VAL A 155 0.48 0.45 14.54
CA VAL A 155 1.81 -0.03 14.12
C VAL A 155 1.75 -0.47 12.67
N LEU A 156 2.79 -0.18 11.89
CA LEU A 156 2.90 -0.62 10.49
C LEU A 156 2.83 -2.15 10.43
N LYS A 157 2.01 -2.64 9.51
CA LYS A 157 1.81 -4.07 9.27
C LYS A 157 2.07 -4.42 7.82
N ALA A 158 2.27 -5.71 7.57
CA ALA A 158 2.39 -6.25 6.23
C ALA A 158 1.72 -7.61 6.12
N VAL A 159 1.36 -7.97 4.89
CA VAL A 159 0.85 -9.30 4.56
C VAL A 159 1.47 -9.78 3.26
N LYS A 160 1.77 -11.08 3.19
CA LYS A 160 2.19 -11.72 1.94
C LYS A 160 0.97 -12.29 1.23
N VAL A 161 0.77 -11.87 -0.02
CA VAL A 161 -0.35 -12.26 -0.89
C VAL A 161 0.16 -12.66 -2.27
N PRO A 162 -0.43 -13.70 -2.90
CA PRO A 162 -0.09 -14.06 -4.27
C PRO A 162 -0.78 -13.13 -5.27
N ILE A 163 -0.13 -12.88 -6.40
CA ILE A 163 -0.78 -12.31 -7.59
C ILE A 163 -1.84 -13.30 -8.10
N VAL A 164 -3.06 -12.83 -8.24
CA VAL A 164 -4.17 -13.62 -8.80
C VAL A 164 -4.27 -13.37 -10.30
N PRO A 165 -4.27 -14.41 -11.14
CA PRO A 165 -4.42 -14.24 -12.59
C PRO A 165 -5.68 -13.45 -12.94
N ARG A 166 -5.55 -12.45 -13.83
CA ARG A 166 -6.66 -11.55 -14.17
C ARG A 166 -7.92 -12.29 -14.62
N TYR A 167 -7.79 -13.37 -15.37
CA TYR A 167 -8.95 -14.16 -15.82
C TYR A 167 -9.74 -14.78 -14.66
N LYS A 168 -9.07 -15.20 -13.58
CA LYS A 168 -9.73 -15.70 -12.36
C LYS A 168 -10.38 -14.55 -11.58
N CYS A 169 -9.63 -13.49 -11.36
CA CYS A 169 -10.10 -12.31 -10.64
C CYS A 169 -11.28 -11.64 -11.35
N ASN A 170 -11.27 -11.62 -12.69
CA ASN A 170 -12.29 -10.96 -13.52
C ASN A 170 -13.42 -11.90 -13.98
N ALA A 171 -13.49 -13.12 -13.43
CA ALA A 171 -14.54 -14.07 -13.73
C ALA A 171 -15.92 -13.57 -13.25
N ALA A 172 -16.99 -14.12 -13.84
CA ALA A 172 -18.39 -13.78 -13.47
C ALA A 172 -18.69 -14.02 -11.98
N SER A 173 -18.01 -15.01 -11.37
CA SER A 173 -18.13 -15.33 -9.93
C SER A 173 -17.31 -14.42 -9.01
N SER A 174 -16.57 -13.47 -9.56
CA SER A 174 -15.73 -12.51 -8.85
C SER A 174 -16.07 -11.09 -9.32
N TYR A 175 -15.13 -10.37 -9.95
CA TYR A 175 -15.33 -8.98 -10.36
C TYR A 175 -16.12 -8.78 -11.67
N ALA A 176 -16.49 -9.84 -12.37
CA ALA A 176 -17.41 -9.84 -13.50
C ALA A 176 -17.12 -8.77 -14.58
N GLY A 177 -15.89 -8.73 -15.06
CA GLY A 177 -15.47 -7.79 -16.12
C GLY A 177 -14.95 -6.43 -15.63
N LYS A 178 -15.01 -6.11 -14.33
CA LYS A 178 -14.63 -4.79 -13.79
C LYS A 178 -13.12 -4.55 -13.70
N VAL A 179 -12.29 -5.61 -13.76
CA VAL A 179 -10.84 -5.50 -13.64
C VAL A 179 -10.21 -5.21 -14.99
N THR A 180 -9.67 -4.02 -15.17
CA THR A 180 -9.05 -3.55 -16.42
C THR A 180 -7.61 -4.08 -16.59
N HIS A 181 -6.97 -3.77 -17.71
CA HIS A 181 -5.56 -4.09 -17.96
C HIS A 181 -4.60 -3.27 -17.07
N ASN A 182 -5.07 -2.16 -16.53
CA ASN A 182 -4.32 -1.27 -15.66
C ASN A 182 -4.39 -1.68 -14.18
N MET A 183 -4.95 -2.85 -13.90
CA MET A 183 -5.16 -3.36 -12.55
C MET A 183 -4.49 -4.72 -12.37
N LEU A 184 -3.96 -4.93 -11.17
CA LEU A 184 -3.50 -6.22 -10.65
C LEU A 184 -4.45 -6.69 -9.58
N CYS A 185 -4.62 -8.00 -9.49
CA CYS A 185 -5.31 -8.63 -8.37
C CYS A 185 -4.28 -9.34 -7.49
N ALA A 186 -4.33 -9.11 -6.20
CA ALA A 186 -3.54 -9.90 -5.26
C ALA A 186 -4.33 -10.12 -3.97
N GLY A 187 -4.21 -11.29 -3.38
CA GLY A 187 -4.93 -11.66 -2.18
C GLY A 187 -5.11 -13.17 -2.06
N SER A 188 -5.51 -13.60 -0.88
CA SER A 188 -5.90 -14.96 -0.62
C SER A 188 -6.94 -14.99 0.51
N ARG A 189 -7.56 -16.14 0.74
CA ARG A 189 -8.53 -16.29 1.84
C ARG A 189 -7.91 -15.86 3.17
N GLY A 190 -8.52 -14.89 3.83
CA GLY A 190 -8.08 -14.38 5.12
C GLY A 190 -6.83 -13.46 5.06
N LYS A 191 -6.37 -13.04 3.85
CA LYS A 191 -5.18 -12.19 3.69
C LYS A 191 -5.40 -11.14 2.61
N ASP A 192 -5.39 -9.86 3.00
CA ASP A 192 -5.62 -8.74 2.08
C ASP A 192 -5.22 -7.40 2.71
N SER A 193 -5.13 -6.36 1.86
CA SER A 193 -5.20 -4.95 2.26
C SER A 193 -6.63 -4.55 2.63
N CYS A 194 -6.77 -3.48 3.40
CA CYS A 194 -8.08 -2.97 3.79
C CYS A 194 -8.10 -1.44 3.84
N GLN A 195 -9.23 -0.85 4.28
CA GLN A 195 -9.38 0.61 4.38
C GLN A 195 -8.27 1.24 5.22
N GLY A 196 -7.64 2.31 4.71
CA GLY A 196 -6.47 2.96 5.29
C GLY A 196 -5.12 2.50 4.71
N ASP A 197 -5.08 1.35 3.99
CA ASP A 197 -3.90 0.92 3.24
C ASP A 197 -3.85 1.57 1.84
N SER A 198 -4.95 2.18 1.39
CA SER A 198 -5.09 2.86 0.09
C SER A 198 -3.88 3.71 -0.27
N GLY A 199 -3.38 3.57 -1.49
CA GLY A 199 -2.18 4.26 -1.96
C GLY A 199 -0.86 3.62 -1.53
N GLY A 200 -0.89 2.61 -0.66
CA GLY A 200 0.28 1.87 -0.21
C GLY A 200 0.85 0.91 -1.25
N PRO A 201 2.07 0.40 -1.04
CA PRO A 201 2.81 -0.42 -2.00
C PRO A 201 2.35 -1.88 -2.04
N LEU A 202 2.32 -2.44 -3.26
CA LEU A 202 2.38 -3.88 -3.54
C LEU A 202 3.77 -4.18 -4.12
N VAL A 203 4.61 -4.85 -3.35
CA VAL A 203 6.01 -5.13 -3.72
C VAL A 203 6.21 -6.62 -3.90
N CYS A 204 6.72 -7.03 -5.08
CA CYS A 204 6.99 -8.41 -5.42
C CYS A 204 8.49 -8.54 -5.75
N ASN A 205 9.17 -9.48 -5.10
CA ASN A 205 10.62 -9.68 -5.29
C ASN A 205 11.45 -8.38 -5.18
N GLY A 206 11.05 -7.48 -4.27
CA GLY A 206 11.72 -6.20 -4.06
C GLY A 206 11.34 -5.08 -5.04
N ILE A 207 10.47 -5.34 -6.03
CA ILE A 207 10.06 -4.38 -7.06
C ILE A 207 8.62 -3.91 -6.79
N LEU A 208 8.36 -2.60 -6.90
CA LEU A 208 7.04 -2.01 -6.78
C LEU A 208 6.18 -2.33 -8.01
N GLU A 209 5.18 -3.19 -7.86
CA GLU A 209 4.32 -3.64 -8.97
C GLU A 209 2.98 -2.91 -9.05
N GLY A 210 2.51 -2.42 -7.92
CA GLY A 210 1.21 -1.77 -7.84
C GLY A 210 0.98 -0.98 -6.57
N ILE A 211 -0.18 -0.34 -6.53
CA ILE A 211 -0.63 0.55 -5.45
C ILE A 211 -2.01 0.09 -5.01
N VAL A 212 -2.22 -0.04 -3.71
CA VAL A 212 -3.54 -0.38 -3.14
C VAL A 212 -4.58 0.61 -3.63
N SER A 213 -5.61 0.10 -4.32
CA SER A 213 -6.66 0.90 -4.93
C SER A 213 -8.03 0.61 -4.33
N TRP A 214 -8.64 -0.53 -4.64
CA TRP A 214 -10.01 -0.82 -4.21
C TRP A 214 -10.26 -2.32 -4.02
N GLY A 215 -11.45 -2.66 -3.51
CA GLY A 215 -11.94 -4.02 -3.38
C GLY A 215 -13.39 -4.02 -2.92
N ILE A 216 -14.12 -5.11 -3.19
CA ILE A 216 -15.51 -5.26 -2.72
C ILE A 216 -15.56 -5.55 -1.22
N SER A 217 -14.55 -6.26 -0.72
CA SER A 217 -14.42 -6.61 0.71
C SER A 217 -12.96 -6.90 0.99
N CYS A 218 -12.53 -6.81 2.24
CA CYS A 218 -11.17 -7.18 2.60
C CYS A 218 -11.10 -8.69 2.93
N ALA A 219 -10.06 -9.37 2.44
CA ALA A 219 -9.74 -10.78 2.70
C ALA A 219 -10.82 -11.79 2.29
N HIS A 220 -11.71 -11.42 1.39
CA HIS A 220 -12.76 -12.29 0.91
C HIS A 220 -12.22 -13.23 -0.18
N TYR A 221 -12.49 -14.54 -0.07
CA TYR A 221 -11.91 -15.55 -0.96
C TYR A 221 -12.27 -15.41 -2.44
N LYS A 222 -13.39 -14.76 -2.78
CA LYS A 222 -13.85 -14.48 -4.16
C LYS A 222 -13.34 -13.15 -4.70
N TYR A 223 -13.02 -12.20 -3.83
CA TYR A 223 -12.71 -10.82 -4.18
C TYR A 223 -11.33 -10.44 -3.64
N PRO A 224 -10.24 -10.83 -4.34
CA PRO A 224 -8.90 -10.38 -3.98
C PRO A 224 -8.80 -8.85 -4.09
N GLY A 225 -7.89 -8.22 -3.36
CA GLY A 225 -7.64 -6.79 -3.46
C GLY A 225 -7.25 -6.38 -4.88
N ILE A 226 -7.66 -5.18 -5.27
CA ILE A 226 -7.33 -4.58 -6.57
C ILE A 226 -6.30 -3.48 -6.36
N TYR A 227 -5.25 -3.55 -7.16
CA TYR A 227 -4.10 -2.65 -7.14
C TYR A 227 -3.97 -1.99 -8.50
N THR A 228 -3.76 -0.68 -8.52
CA THR A 228 -3.39 0.00 -9.76
C THR A 228 -2.02 -0.50 -10.17
N LYS A 229 -1.94 -1.13 -11.34
CA LYS A 229 -0.69 -1.64 -11.88
C LYS A 229 0.25 -0.47 -12.17
N PHE A 230 1.46 -0.53 -11.62
CA PHE A 230 2.48 0.40 -12.01
C PHE A 230 3.09 -0.06 -13.33
N ILE A 231 2.88 0.71 -14.38
CA ILE A 231 3.50 0.52 -15.69
C ILE A 231 4.43 1.70 -15.86
N PRO A 232 5.77 1.51 -15.90
CA PRO A 232 6.66 2.60 -16.28
C PRO A 232 6.23 3.08 -17.66
N PRO A 233 5.95 4.37 -17.85
CA PRO A 233 5.29 4.82 -19.05
C PRO A 233 6.20 4.74 -20.27
N PRO A 234 5.60 4.47 -21.44
CA PRO A 234 6.09 5.04 -22.67
C PRO A 234 5.71 6.54 -22.75
N HIS A 235 4.98 7.08 -21.77
CA HIS A 235 4.47 8.47 -21.80
C HIS A 235 5.39 9.40 -21.01
N PRO A 236 5.81 10.54 -21.57
CA PRO A 236 6.78 11.45 -20.96
C PRO A 236 6.38 12.02 -19.59
N LEU A 237 5.11 12.01 -19.20
CA LEU A 237 4.63 12.55 -17.91
C LEU A 237 4.97 11.72 -16.66
N LEU A 238 5.44 10.49 -16.81
CA LEU A 238 5.80 9.61 -15.70
C LEU A 238 7.19 8.96 -15.89
N SER A 239 7.97 9.31 -16.93
CA SER A 239 9.35 8.85 -17.03
C SER A 239 10.21 9.58 -15.98
N PRO A 240 11.25 8.94 -15.41
CA PRO A 240 12.20 9.64 -14.55
C PRO A 240 12.80 10.88 -15.23
N ALA A 241 12.86 10.93 -16.58
CA ALA A 241 13.35 12.05 -17.37
C ALA A 241 12.32 13.17 -17.59
N SER A 242 11.00 12.90 -17.46
CA SER A 242 9.94 13.92 -17.52
C SER A 242 9.60 14.50 -16.16
N PHE A 243 10.01 13.83 -15.09
CA PHE A 243 10.23 14.49 -13.84
C PHE A 243 11.51 15.31 -13.98
N ASN A 244 11.46 16.45 -14.67
CA ASN A 244 12.46 17.48 -14.47
C ASN A 244 12.42 17.78 -12.98
N PHE A 245 13.31 17.11 -12.24
CA PHE A 245 13.59 17.30 -10.82
C PHE A 245 14.37 18.62 -10.65
N GLY A 246 13.86 19.73 -11.24
CA GLY A 246 14.34 21.07 -11.02
C GLY A 246 13.61 21.72 -9.83
#